data_7a1665b7ed6991a109976e005b3b8052
#
_entry.id   7a1665b7ed6991a109976e005b3b8052
#
_cell.length_a   1.000
_cell.length_b   1.000
_cell.length_c   1.000
_cell.angle_alpha   90.00
_cell.angle_beta   90.00
_cell.angle_gamma   90.00
#
_symmetry.space_group_name_H-M   'P 1'
#
loop_
_entity.id
_entity.type
_entity.pdbx_description
1 polymer ?
#
loop_
_entity_poly.entity_id
_entity_poly.type
_entity_poly.pdbx_seq_one_letter_code
_entity_poly.pdbx_strand_id
1 'polypeptide(L)'
;KGLGGIDRCAQDFAELGDIAKKFGVRVGYEALAWGRFINDHRDAWEVVRRADHDSIGLILDSFHTLARGIDPESIRRIPGDKIFIVQLADAPMIEMDLLYWSRHFRNMPGEGDLNLAGFMTAVQATGYSGPVSLEIFNDQFRRGNAPMVARDGHRSLIWLMDEIRRKGADGGHDLPHLPPRAKISDIAFVEFATGPDDKEQFETLFRQLGFHHSGNHKSKAVSRWQQGRLNFLLDTEPTGYAAAAVAQHGTTVTDIAFLVDDAAAAHERALALGAEDFAQVTSEGEAVIPTIKGVGHSVIRLLDSRNDIWSKDFVETDAGADRPGPLSHIDHIAQTMGYDEMLSWALFYTTIFDTGKSPLFDVVDPDGIIKSQIIRTEDGALQITLNGSDAPQTRANRFISSVRGAAVQHLAFATDDIFALAERLQEQNFDILPQTRNYYDDVLARFDLDSDLLEKIKAANILYDEDDDGCFFQIFSKSIDNGLFFEFVQRRTNYAGFGAPNAPFRLAAQRRAAGH
;
A
#
# COMPACT_ATOMS: atom_id res chain seq x y z
N LYS A 1 -44.20 -10.29 7.64
CA LYS A 1 -43.07 -9.38 7.69
C LYS A 1 -43.05 -8.64 9.04
N GLY A 2 -42.63 -9.31 10.12
CA GLY A 2 -42.34 -8.69 11.41
C GLY A 2 -43.52 -8.17 12.28
N LEU A 3 -44.72 -8.13 11.75
CA LEU A 3 -45.88 -7.65 12.50
C LEU A 3 -46.40 -8.64 13.58
N GLY A 4 -45.97 -9.90 13.52
CA GLY A 4 -46.39 -10.95 14.45
C GLY A 4 -45.35 -11.35 15.49
N GLY A 5 -44.20 -10.67 15.55
CA GLY A 5 -43.09 -11.02 16.42
C GLY A 5 -42.29 -12.26 15.97
N ILE A 6 -41.33 -12.66 16.80
CA ILE A 6 -40.38 -13.77 16.50
C ILE A 6 -41.12 -15.10 16.32
N ASP A 7 -42.12 -15.40 17.16
CA ASP A 7 -42.83 -16.67 17.08
C ASP A 7 -43.58 -16.86 15.78
N ARG A 8 -44.26 -15.82 15.29
CA ARG A 8 -44.94 -15.87 14.00
C ARG A 8 -43.95 -16.03 12.85
N CYS A 9 -42.85 -15.30 12.90
CA CYS A 9 -41.77 -15.41 11.91
C CYS A 9 -41.21 -16.84 11.87
N ALA A 10 -40.98 -17.45 13.01
CA ALA A 10 -40.49 -18.83 13.14
C ALA A 10 -41.47 -19.86 12.55
N GLN A 11 -42.79 -19.68 12.75
CA GLN A 11 -43.82 -20.54 12.15
C GLN A 11 -43.80 -20.41 10.63
N ASP A 12 -43.77 -19.20 10.10
CA ASP A 12 -43.70 -18.95 8.65
C ASP A 12 -42.43 -19.58 8.05
N PHE A 13 -41.28 -19.53 8.75
CA PHE A 13 -40.03 -20.18 8.31
C PHE A 13 -40.12 -21.72 8.40
N ALA A 14 -40.80 -22.29 9.40
CA ALA A 14 -41.01 -23.73 9.49
C ALA A 14 -41.82 -24.23 8.28
N GLU A 15 -42.92 -23.54 7.91
CA GLU A 15 -43.71 -23.85 6.73
C GLU A 15 -42.87 -23.74 5.43
N LEU A 16 -42.04 -22.69 5.32
CA LEU A 16 -41.10 -22.53 4.22
C LEU A 16 -40.08 -23.67 4.17
N GLY A 17 -39.60 -24.12 5.33
CA GLY A 17 -38.70 -25.26 5.47
C GLY A 17 -39.29 -26.56 4.94
N ASP A 18 -40.57 -26.82 5.23
CA ASP A 18 -41.31 -27.98 4.72
C ASP A 18 -41.41 -27.95 3.17
N ILE A 19 -41.57 -26.76 2.58
CA ILE A 19 -41.58 -26.59 1.14
C ILE A 19 -40.15 -26.83 0.58
N ALA A 20 -39.14 -26.18 1.16
CA ALA A 20 -37.75 -26.27 0.73
C ALA A 20 -37.25 -27.74 0.74
N LYS A 21 -37.59 -28.49 1.78
CA LYS A 21 -37.25 -29.91 1.93
C LYS A 21 -37.73 -30.78 0.77
N LYS A 22 -38.94 -30.49 0.22
CA LYS A 22 -39.51 -31.22 -0.91
C LYS A 22 -38.68 -31.06 -2.20
N PHE A 23 -37.95 -29.93 -2.31
CA PHE A 23 -37.08 -29.64 -3.46
C PHE A 23 -35.60 -29.89 -3.17
N GLY A 24 -35.25 -30.41 -2.00
CA GLY A 24 -33.87 -30.65 -1.61
C GLY A 24 -33.03 -29.39 -1.46
N VAL A 25 -33.66 -28.24 -1.17
CA VAL A 25 -32.97 -26.96 -0.97
C VAL A 25 -33.01 -26.51 0.49
N ARG A 26 -32.07 -25.64 0.87
CA ARG A 26 -32.02 -25.00 2.19
C ARG A 26 -32.26 -23.51 2.06
N VAL A 27 -32.83 -22.90 3.08
CA VAL A 27 -33.10 -21.47 3.15
C VAL A 27 -32.30 -20.86 4.31
N GLY A 28 -31.37 -19.96 3.96
CA GLY A 28 -30.63 -19.18 4.96
C GLY A 28 -31.33 -17.85 5.23
N TYR A 29 -31.50 -17.51 6.50
CA TYR A 29 -32.02 -16.24 6.95
C TYR A 29 -30.90 -15.28 7.29
N GLU A 30 -30.93 -14.09 6.69
CA GLU A 30 -29.93 -13.04 6.90
C GLU A 30 -30.55 -11.83 7.61
N ALA A 31 -29.87 -11.34 8.64
CA ALA A 31 -30.21 -10.12 9.35
C ALA A 31 -29.49 -8.93 8.72
N LEU A 32 -30.16 -8.17 7.86
CA LEU A 32 -29.57 -6.99 7.21
C LEU A 32 -29.41 -5.83 8.20
N ALA A 33 -28.25 -5.19 8.24
CA ALA A 33 -27.92 -4.11 9.19
C ALA A 33 -28.96 -2.96 9.21
N TRP A 34 -29.60 -2.69 8.10
CA TRP A 34 -30.67 -1.69 7.94
C TRP A 34 -32.09 -2.28 8.12
N GLY A 35 -32.19 -3.53 8.55
CA GLY A 35 -33.47 -4.20 8.76
C GLY A 35 -34.32 -3.46 9.80
N ARG A 36 -35.61 -3.28 9.49
CA ARG A 36 -36.50 -2.52 10.38
C ARG A 36 -36.84 -3.25 11.68
N PHE A 37 -36.92 -4.58 11.66
CA PHE A 37 -37.37 -5.39 12.79
C PHE A 37 -36.31 -6.39 13.26
N ILE A 38 -35.69 -7.09 12.31
CA ILE A 38 -34.58 -8.01 12.57
C ILE A 38 -33.39 -7.49 11.79
N ASN A 39 -32.39 -7.02 12.54
CA ASN A 39 -31.16 -6.42 12.01
C ASN A 39 -29.93 -6.84 12.82
N ASP A 40 -30.09 -7.91 13.58
CA ASP A 40 -29.09 -8.50 14.45
C ASP A 40 -29.12 -10.02 14.26
N HIS A 41 -27.95 -10.62 14.08
CA HIS A 41 -27.84 -12.07 13.88
C HIS A 41 -28.38 -12.87 15.07
N ARG A 42 -28.40 -12.30 16.27
CA ARG A 42 -28.95 -12.94 17.47
C ARG A 42 -30.47 -13.10 17.37
N ASP A 43 -31.17 -12.09 16.86
CA ASP A 43 -32.62 -12.15 16.60
C ASP A 43 -32.95 -13.11 15.46
N ALA A 44 -32.14 -13.07 14.38
CA ALA A 44 -32.27 -14.01 13.27
C ALA A 44 -32.05 -15.46 13.74
N TRP A 45 -31.06 -15.69 14.61
CA TRP A 45 -30.84 -17.00 15.23
C TRP A 45 -32.03 -17.44 16.06
N GLU A 46 -32.65 -16.56 16.85
CA GLU A 46 -33.82 -16.90 17.65
C GLU A 46 -35.00 -17.33 16.77
N VAL A 47 -35.20 -16.73 15.60
CA VAL A 47 -36.19 -17.16 14.61
C VAL A 47 -35.86 -18.55 14.09
N VAL A 48 -34.62 -18.79 13.62
CA VAL A 48 -34.16 -20.09 13.10
C VAL A 48 -34.25 -21.17 14.16
N ARG A 49 -33.84 -20.89 15.38
CA ARG A 49 -33.91 -21.82 16.51
C ARG A 49 -35.35 -22.23 16.86
N ARG A 50 -36.31 -21.28 16.81
CA ARG A 50 -37.74 -21.57 17.07
C ARG A 50 -38.44 -22.22 15.89
N ALA A 51 -37.98 -21.98 14.66
CA ALA A 51 -38.50 -22.69 13.50
C ALA A 51 -38.17 -24.19 13.56
N ASP A 52 -37.06 -24.56 14.18
CA ASP A 52 -36.61 -25.93 14.47
C ASP A 52 -36.73 -26.85 13.24
N HIS A 53 -36.20 -26.41 12.10
CA HIS A 53 -36.31 -27.11 10.83
C HIS A 53 -34.93 -27.29 10.16
N ASP A 54 -34.64 -28.51 9.63
CA ASP A 54 -33.32 -28.82 9.03
C ASP A 54 -33.00 -28.02 7.78
N SER A 55 -34.02 -27.63 7.03
CA SER A 55 -33.84 -26.81 5.80
C SER A 55 -33.80 -25.30 6.07
N ILE A 56 -33.88 -24.89 7.34
CA ILE A 56 -33.79 -23.48 7.76
C ILE A 56 -32.53 -23.25 8.57
N GLY A 57 -31.75 -22.23 8.21
CA GLY A 57 -30.50 -21.86 8.87
C GLY A 57 -30.22 -20.37 8.70
N LEU A 58 -29.00 -19.98 9.00
CA LEU A 58 -28.53 -18.58 8.92
C LEU A 58 -27.59 -18.37 7.72
N ILE A 59 -27.62 -17.16 7.19
CA ILE A 59 -26.50 -16.53 6.52
C ILE A 59 -25.90 -15.52 7.51
N LEU A 60 -24.61 -15.61 7.76
CA LEU A 60 -23.87 -14.66 8.58
C LEU A 60 -22.99 -13.80 7.68
N ASP A 61 -23.32 -12.52 7.59
CA ASP A 61 -22.52 -11.51 6.89
C ASP A 61 -21.76 -10.66 7.92
N SER A 62 -20.44 -10.57 7.73
CA SER A 62 -19.56 -9.82 8.64
C SER A 62 -19.89 -8.34 8.69
N PHE A 63 -20.22 -7.72 7.54
CA PHE A 63 -20.58 -6.31 7.49
C PHE A 63 -21.82 -6.03 8.36
N HIS A 64 -22.87 -6.86 8.22
CA HIS A 64 -24.11 -6.62 8.95
C HIS A 64 -23.94 -6.74 10.47
N THR A 65 -23.03 -7.60 10.91
CA THR A 65 -22.70 -7.74 12.34
C THR A 65 -21.81 -6.59 12.82
N LEU A 66 -20.69 -6.33 12.12
CA LEU A 66 -19.65 -5.43 12.63
C LEU A 66 -19.99 -3.95 12.43
N ALA A 67 -20.64 -3.58 11.32
CA ALA A 67 -21.06 -2.20 11.06
C ALA A 67 -22.09 -1.68 12.10
N ARG A 68 -22.78 -2.57 12.78
CA ARG A 68 -23.67 -2.23 13.91
C ARG A 68 -22.97 -2.26 15.27
N GLY A 69 -21.68 -2.55 15.31
CA GLY A 69 -20.94 -2.69 16.56
C GLY A 69 -21.38 -3.89 17.40
N ILE A 70 -21.97 -4.92 16.77
CA ILE A 70 -22.38 -6.14 17.49
C ILE A 70 -21.16 -6.99 17.77
N ASP A 71 -21.00 -7.40 19.04
CA ASP A 71 -19.91 -8.28 19.45
C ASP A 71 -20.05 -9.67 18.78
N PRO A 72 -19.08 -10.06 17.92
CA PRO A 72 -19.12 -11.35 17.23
C PRO A 72 -19.01 -12.56 18.16
N GLU A 73 -18.56 -12.42 19.41
CA GLU A 73 -18.49 -13.51 20.38
C GLU A 73 -19.85 -14.21 20.61
N SER A 74 -20.96 -13.51 20.39
CA SER A 74 -22.29 -14.08 20.43
C SER A 74 -22.55 -15.18 19.40
N ILE A 75 -21.81 -15.20 18.29
CA ILE A 75 -21.89 -16.22 17.22
C ILE A 75 -21.50 -17.61 17.75
N ARG A 76 -20.58 -17.70 18.72
CA ARG A 76 -20.13 -18.98 19.29
C ARG A 76 -21.26 -19.86 19.87
N ARG A 77 -22.43 -19.29 20.14
CA ARG A 77 -23.58 -20.01 20.64
C ARG A 77 -24.46 -20.62 19.55
N ILE A 78 -24.16 -20.36 18.29
CA ILE A 78 -24.92 -20.87 17.16
C ILE A 78 -24.29 -22.20 16.73
N PRO A 79 -25.06 -23.31 16.64
CA PRO A 79 -24.51 -24.54 16.08
C PRO A 79 -24.04 -24.36 14.63
N GLY A 80 -22.84 -24.85 14.30
CA GLY A 80 -22.23 -24.64 12.99
C GLY A 80 -23.05 -25.23 11.83
N ASP A 81 -23.80 -26.30 12.06
CA ASP A 81 -24.69 -26.92 11.07
C ASP A 81 -25.94 -26.07 10.75
N LYS A 82 -26.25 -25.09 11.58
CA LYS A 82 -27.31 -24.10 11.35
C LYS A 82 -26.82 -22.81 10.66
N ILE A 83 -25.52 -22.68 10.42
CA ILE A 83 -24.93 -21.64 9.59
C ILE A 83 -24.75 -22.22 8.18
N PHE A 84 -25.43 -21.67 7.17
CA PHE A 84 -25.41 -22.24 5.83
C PHE A 84 -24.40 -21.57 4.92
N ILE A 85 -24.20 -20.26 5.08
CA ILE A 85 -23.22 -19.46 4.34
C ILE A 85 -22.65 -18.42 5.29
N VAL A 86 -21.34 -18.18 5.18
CA VAL A 86 -20.68 -17.01 5.76
C VAL A 86 -20.29 -16.08 4.63
N GLN A 87 -20.72 -14.83 4.72
CA GLN A 87 -20.35 -13.77 3.79
C GLN A 87 -19.38 -12.80 4.46
N LEU A 88 -18.31 -12.46 3.75
CA LEU A 88 -17.28 -11.57 4.25
C LEU A 88 -17.23 -10.29 3.42
N ALA A 89 -17.24 -9.19 4.12
CA ALA A 89 -16.90 -7.88 3.63
C ALA A 89 -16.25 -7.07 4.74
N ASP A 90 -15.17 -6.39 4.42
CA ASP A 90 -14.57 -5.34 5.24
C ASP A 90 -15.17 -3.98 4.84
N ALA A 91 -14.84 -2.94 5.56
CA ALA A 91 -15.21 -1.57 5.19
C ALA A 91 -14.36 -0.55 5.98
N PRO A 92 -14.11 0.66 5.45
CA PRO A 92 -13.54 1.73 6.24
C PRO A 92 -14.50 2.15 7.34
N MET A 93 -13.98 2.48 8.53
CA MET A 93 -14.83 2.93 9.66
C MET A 93 -15.25 4.39 9.44
N ILE A 94 -16.44 4.57 8.89
CA ILE A 94 -17.06 5.87 8.61
C ILE A 94 -18.48 5.93 9.17
N GLU A 95 -18.85 7.09 9.71
CA GLU A 95 -20.20 7.30 10.24
C GLU A 95 -21.14 7.72 9.10
N MET A 96 -22.03 6.81 8.68
CA MET A 96 -23.00 7.08 7.63
C MET A 96 -24.21 6.12 7.72
N ASP A 97 -25.20 6.34 6.85
CA ASP A 97 -26.34 5.43 6.69
C ASP A 97 -25.86 4.01 6.33
N LEU A 98 -26.34 3.01 7.09
CA LEU A 98 -25.87 1.62 6.97
C LEU A 98 -26.16 1.00 5.60
N LEU A 99 -27.28 1.35 4.96
CA LEU A 99 -27.58 0.85 3.61
C LEU A 99 -26.65 1.46 2.58
N TYR A 100 -26.40 2.77 2.67
CA TYR A 100 -25.49 3.47 1.76
C TYR A 100 -24.05 2.97 1.94
N TRP A 101 -23.61 2.82 3.19
CA TRP A 101 -22.30 2.25 3.54
C TRP A 101 -22.12 0.84 2.95
N SER A 102 -23.09 -0.04 3.17
CA SER A 102 -23.09 -1.41 2.62
C SER A 102 -23.05 -1.44 1.07
N ARG A 103 -23.67 -0.49 0.39
CA ARG A 103 -23.81 -0.53 -1.07
C ARG A 103 -22.62 0.02 -1.83
N HIS A 104 -21.79 0.85 -1.19
CA HIS A 104 -20.77 1.63 -1.88
C HIS A 104 -19.36 1.47 -1.30
N PHE A 105 -19.20 0.96 -0.07
CA PHE A 105 -17.93 1.02 0.66
C PHE A 105 -17.46 -0.32 1.24
N ARG A 106 -18.05 -1.44 0.81
CA ARG A 106 -17.52 -2.74 1.23
C ARG A 106 -16.19 -3.01 0.54
N ASN A 107 -15.20 -3.41 1.31
CA ASN A 107 -13.85 -3.74 0.87
C ASN A 107 -13.56 -5.24 1.05
N MET A 108 -12.48 -5.70 0.41
CA MET A 108 -11.95 -7.05 0.68
C MET A 108 -11.44 -7.14 2.12
N PRO A 109 -11.49 -8.32 2.76
CA PRO A 109 -10.86 -8.56 4.07
C PRO A 109 -9.42 -8.04 4.14
N GLY A 110 -9.14 -7.15 5.11
CA GLY A 110 -7.84 -6.50 5.29
C GLY A 110 -7.70 -5.12 4.62
N GLU A 111 -8.61 -4.73 3.74
CA GLU A 111 -8.62 -3.40 3.13
C GLU A 111 -9.36 -2.36 3.98
N GLY A 112 -10.27 -2.79 4.85
CA GLY A 112 -11.04 -1.93 5.75
C GLY A 112 -10.50 -1.91 7.18
N ASP A 113 -11.39 -1.57 8.12
CA ASP A 113 -11.09 -1.37 9.54
C ASP A 113 -11.97 -2.25 10.44
N LEU A 114 -12.85 -3.12 9.88
CA LEU A 114 -13.73 -3.97 10.63
C LEU A 114 -12.97 -5.16 11.26
N ASN A 115 -13.40 -5.60 12.45
CA ASN A 115 -12.76 -6.74 13.15
C ASN A 115 -13.14 -8.11 12.54
N LEU A 116 -12.75 -8.36 11.31
CA LEU A 116 -13.04 -9.61 10.60
C LEU A 116 -12.37 -10.82 11.24
N ALA A 117 -11.17 -10.66 11.79
CA ALA A 117 -10.49 -11.75 12.47
C ALA A 117 -11.27 -12.22 13.70
N GLY A 118 -11.84 -11.30 14.49
CA GLY A 118 -12.73 -11.63 15.62
C GLY A 118 -14.00 -12.34 15.14
N PHE A 119 -14.63 -11.83 14.08
CA PHE A 119 -15.82 -12.43 13.48
C PHE A 119 -15.54 -13.88 13.03
N MET A 120 -14.52 -14.10 12.24
CA MET A 120 -14.17 -15.43 11.73
C MET A 120 -13.70 -16.39 12.84
N THR A 121 -12.99 -15.89 13.85
CA THR A 121 -12.63 -16.70 15.03
C THR A 121 -13.90 -17.19 15.77
N ALA A 122 -14.91 -16.35 15.90
CA ALA A 122 -16.18 -16.75 16.51
C ALA A 122 -16.95 -17.76 15.64
N VAL A 123 -16.97 -17.56 14.32
CA VAL A 123 -17.56 -18.51 13.36
C VAL A 123 -16.88 -19.87 13.44
N GLN A 124 -15.55 -19.93 13.42
CA GLN A 124 -14.82 -21.19 13.52
C GLN A 124 -15.10 -21.97 14.81
N ALA A 125 -15.23 -21.26 15.91
CA ALA A 125 -15.53 -21.87 17.20
C ALA A 125 -16.91 -22.57 17.23
N THR A 126 -17.80 -22.32 16.27
CA THR A 126 -19.09 -23.02 16.12
C THR A 126 -18.94 -24.41 15.48
N GLY A 127 -17.79 -24.75 14.92
CA GLY A 127 -17.59 -25.94 14.08
C GLY A 127 -18.15 -25.79 12.67
N TYR A 128 -18.42 -24.56 12.20
CA TYR A 128 -18.85 -24.29 10.82
C TYR A 128 -17.80 -24.76 9.81
N SER A 129 -18.23 -25.55 8.83
CA SER A 129 -17.39 -26.12 7.76
C SER A 129 -17.93 -25.83 6.35
N GLY A 130 -18.89 -24.92 6.25
CA GLY A 130 -19.51 -24.54 4.99
C GLY A 130 -18.70 -23.50 4.20
N PRO A 131 -19.26 -22.99 3.08
CA PRO A 131 -18.61 -22.04 2.22
C PRO A 131 -18.45 -20.67 2.87
N VAL A 132 -17.28 -20.05 2.64
CA VAL A 132 -17.01 -18.65 2.95
C VAL A 132 -16.97 -17.89 1.62
N SER A 133 -17.80 -16.87 1.50
CA SER A 133 -18.00 -16.09 0.28
C SER A 133 -17.65 -14.63 0.50
N LEU A 134 -17.13 -13.98 -0.51
CA LEU A 134 -17.00 -12.51 -0.51
C LEU A 134 -18.30 -11.88 -1.02
N GLU A 135 -18.79 -10.86 -0.31
CA GLU A 135 -19.93 -10.06 -0.75
C GLU A 135 -19.57 -8.58 -0.77
N ILE A 136 -18.92 -8.16 -1.86
CA ILE A 136 -18.31 -6.84 -1.97
C ILE A 136 -19.15 -5.94 -2.86
N PHE A 137 -19.75 -4.92 -2.26
CA PHE A 137 -20.43 -3.83 -2.94
C PHE A 137 -19.60 -2.55 -2.83
N ASN A 138 -18.79 -2.29 -3.87
CA ASN A 138 -17.92 -1.13 -3.92
C ASN A 138 -17.88 -0.56 -5.35
N ASP A 139 -18.06 0.73 -5.49
CA ASP A 139 -18.10 1.39 -6.80
C ASP A 139 -16.74 1.37 -7.51
N GLN A 140 -15.64 1.30 -6.77
CA GLN A 140 -14.28 1.20 -7.32
C GLN A 140 -14.06 -0.16 -8.00
N PHE A 141 -14.45 -1.25 -7.35
CA PHE A 141 -14.28 -2.60 -7.93
C PHE A 141 -15.09 -2.82 -9.20
N ARG A 142 -16.20 -2.09 -9.38
CA ARG A 142 -17.00 -2.16 -10.61
C ARG A 142 -16.28 -1.58 -11.84
N ARG A 143 -15.27 -0.73 -11.63
CA ARG A 143 -14.46 -0.10 -12.68
C ARG A 143 -13.08 -0.78 -12.82
N GLY A 144 -12.65 -1.53 -11.81
CA GLY A 144 -11.35 -2.13 -11.71
C GLY A 144 -11.11 -3.29 -12.68
N ASN A 145 -9.87 -3.71 -12.76
CA ASN A 145 -9.43 -4.87 -13.54
C ASN A 145 -9.95 -6.16 -12.90
N ALA A 146 -10.87 -6.87 -13.56
CA ALA A 146 -11.51 -8.07 -13.01
C ALA A 146 -10.52 -9.17 -12.56
N PRO A 147 -9.46 -9.52 -13.31
CA PRO A 147 -8.41 -10.42 -12.84
C PRO A 147 -7.72 -9.96 -11.56
N MET A 148 -7.43 -8.66 -11.41
CA MET A 148 -6.83 -8.09 -10.20
C MET A 148 -7.78 -8.20 -9.01
N VAL A 149 -9.04 -7.81 -9.18
CA VAL A 149 -10.08 -7.92 -8.14
C VAL A 149 -10.27 -9.37 -7.68
N ALA A 150 -10.29 -10.33 -8.61
CA ALA A 150 -10.40 -11.76 -8.28
C ALA A 150 -9.19 -12.27 -7.49
N ARG A 151 -7.98 -11.82 -7.86
CA ARG A 151 -6.73 -12.16 -7.15
C ARG A 151 -6.74 -11.59 -5.73
N ASP A 152 -7.17 -10.35 -5.58
CA ASP A 152 -7.25 -9.70 -4.27
C ASP A 152 -8.31 -10.34 -3.38
N GLY A 153 -9.44 -10.74 -3.95
CA GLY A 153 -10.43 -11.52 -3.24
C GLY A 153 -9.86 -12.83 -2.70
N HIS A 154 -9.13 -13.57 -3.51
CA HIS A 154 -8.47 -14.80 -3.09
C HIS A 154 -7.38 -14.54 -2.04
N ARG A 155 -6.52 -13.54 -2.27
CA ARG A 155 -5.48 -13.09 -1.32
C ARG A 155 -6.06 -12.76 0.05
N SER A 156 -7.14 -11.98 0.07
CA SER A 156 -7.78 -11.53 1.29
C SER A 156 -8.35 -12.68 2.13
N LEU A 157 -8.93 -13.68 1.48
CA LEU A 157 -9.45 -14.87 2.17
C LEU A 157 -8.32 -15.73 2.75
N ILE A 158 -7.28 -16.03 1.98
CA ILE A 158 -6.14 -16.81 2.45
C ILE A 158 -5.44 -16.10 3.61
N TRP A 159 -5.20 -14.79 3.45
CA TRP A 159 -4.59 -13.98 4.51
C TRP A 159 -5.42 -13.99 5.79
N LEU A 160 -6.74 -13.77 5.71
CA LEU A 160 -7.62 -13.76 6.89
C LEU A 160 -7.61 -15.13 7.59
N MET A 161 -7.65 -16.22 6.83
CA MET A 161 -7.61 -17.56 7.42
C MET A 161 -6.26 -17.85 8.09
N ASP A 162 -5.13 -17.41 7.52
CA ASP A 162 -3.82 -17.51 8.17
C ASP A 162 -3.76 -16.67 9.46
N GLU A 163 -4.34 -15.46 9.46
CA GLU A 163 -4.38 -14.58 10.65
C GLU A 163 -5.16 -15.21 11.81
N ILE A 164 -6.33 -15.81 11.55
CA ILE A 164 -7.11 -16.46 12.60
C ILE A 164 -6.41 -17.71 13.13
N ARG A 165 -5.74 -18.48 12.27
CA ARG A 165 -4.92 -19.61 12.68
C ARG A 165 -3.80 -19.18 13.66
N ARG A 166 -3.10 -18.09 13.32
CA ARG A 166 -2.03 -17.52 14.19
C ARG A 166 -2.55 -17.04 15.54
N LYS A 167 -3.82 -16.64 15.61
CA LYS A 167 -4.48 -16.26 16.86
C LYS A 167 -5.01 -17.45 17.67
N GLY A 168 -4.68 -18.69 17.26
CA GLY A 168 -5.05 -19.91 17.99
C GLY A 168 -6.47 -20.39 17.75
N ALA A 169 -7.08 -20.03 16.63
CA ALA A 169 -8.38 -20.57 16.22
C ALA A 169 -8.21 -22.02 15.71
N ASP A 170 -8.08 -22.96 16.61
CA ASP A 170 -7.97 -24.40 16.34
C ASP A 170 -9.38 -25.02 16.17
N GLY A 171 -10.07 -24.66 15.10
CA GLY A 171 -11.41 -25.19 14.79
C GLY A 171 -11.41 -26.53 14.07
N GLY A 172 -10.27 -27.24 13.98
CA GLY A 172 -10.19 -28.54 13.29
C GLY A 172 -10.30 -28.45 11.76
N HIS A 173 -10.16 -27.25 11.20
CA HIS A 173 -10.15 -27.01 9.75
C HIS A 173 -8.72 -26.95 9.23
N ASP A 174 -8.53 -27.41 7.99
CA ASP A 174 -7.26 -27.27 7.26
C ASP A 174 -7.09 -25.79 6.83
N LEU A 175 -6.58 -24.97 7.74
CA LEU A 175 -6.32 -23.56 7.50
C LEU A 175 -4.99 -23.37 6.77
N PRO A 176 -4.87 -22.36 5.88
CA PRO A 176 -3.62 -22.07 5.19
C PRO A 176 -2.47 -21.84 6.17
N HIS A 177 -1.31 -22.42 5.86
CA HIS A 177 -0.07 -22.21 6.57
C HIS A 177 0.87 -21.38 5.71
N LEU A 178 0.90 -20.06 5.96
CA LEU A 178 1.83 -19.17 5.28
C LEU A 178 3.10 -18.96 6.13
N PRO A 179 4.27 -18.74 5.53
CA PRO A 179 5.40 -18.15 6.24
C PRO A 179 4.99 -16.85 6.97
N PRO A 180 5.70 -16.41 8.00
CA PRO A 180 5.46 -15.11 8.64
C PRO A 180 5.46 -13.96 7.63
N ARG A 181 4.80 -12.84 7.96
CA ARG A 181 4.99 -11.60 7.21
C ARG A 181 6.45 -11.20 7.29
N ALA A 182 7.05 -10.86 6.14
CA ALA A 182 8.47 -10.52 6.08
C ALA A 182 8.73 -9.18 6.76
N LYS A 183 9.72 -9.16 7.64
CA LYS A 183 10.20 -7.92 8.27
C LYS A 183 11.20 -7.25 7.36
N ILE A 184 10.95 -5.99 7.02
CA ILE A 184 11.84 -5.18 6.21
C ILE A 184 12.67 -4.31 7.13
N SER A 185 13.98 -4.38 6.99
CA SER A 185 14.94 -3.60 7.82
C SER A 185 15.53 -2.40 7.08
N ASP A 186 15.55 -2.41 5.75
CA ASP A 186 16.06 -1.32 4.92
C ASP A 186 15.68 -1.50 3.44
N ILE A 187 15.96 -0.48 2.63
CA ILE A 187 15.98 -0.55 1.17
C ILE A 187 17.43 -0.75 0.73
N ALA A 188 17.75 -1.94 0.22
CA ALA A 188 19.10 -2.30 -0.14
C ALA A 188 19.62 -1.53 -1.36
N PHE A 189 18.76 -1.31 -2.36
CA PHE A 189 19.01 -0.46 -3.53
C PHE A 189 17.73 -0.08 -4.25
N VAL A 190 17.85 0.95 -5.09
CA VAL A 190 16.86 1.33 -6.11
C VAL A 190 17.55 1.32 -7.48
N GLU A 191 16.94 0.70 -8.47
CA GLU A 191 17.45 0.67 -9.84
C GLU A 191 16.62 1.59 -10.74
N PHE A 192 17.34 2.43 -11.47
CA PHE A 192 16.80 3.29 -12.52
C PHE A 192 17.16 2.69 -13.86
N ALA A 193 16.17 2.43 -14.71
CA ALA A 193 16.39 2.12 -16.10
C ALA A 193 16.29 3.41 -16.92
N THR A 194 17.25 3.63 -17.80
CA THR A 194 17.29 4.81 -18.67
C THR A 194 17.81 4.48 -20.07
N GLY A 195 17.45 5.31 -21.04
CA GLY A 195 18.02 5.21 -22.38
C GLY A 195 19.50 5.58 -22.42
N PRO A 196 20.25 5.11 -23.43
CA PRO A 196 21.67 5.43 -23.55
C PRO A 196 21.94 6.94 -23.65
N ASP A 197 20.99 7.69 -24.23
CA ASP A 197 21.09 9.13 -24.43
C ASP A 197 20.95 9.92 -23.11
N ASP A 198 20.21 9.38 -22.14
CA ASP A 198 19.95 10.02 -20.84
C ASP A 198 20.95 9.59 -19.75
N LYS A 199 21.80 8.62 -20.04
CA LYS A 199 22.79 8.06 -19.09
C LYS A 199 23.62 9.14 -18.42
N GLU A 200 24.23 10.03 -19.21
CA GLU A 200 25.14 11.09 -18.72
C GLU A 200 24.39 12.08 -17.80
N GLN A 201 23.12 12.35 -18.11
CA GLN A 201 22.26 13.19 -17.27
C GLN A 201 22.06 12.55 -15.89
N PHE A 202 21.74 11.24 -15.83
CA PHE A 202 21.55 10.53 -14.55
C PHE A 202 22.85 10.38 -13.77
N GLU A 203 23.96 10.10 -14.41
CA GLU A 203 25.27 10.07 -13.77
C GLU A 203 25.64 11.44 -13.17
N THR A 204 25.33 12.53 -13.88
CA THR A 204 25.55 13.89 -13.39
C THR A 204 24.66 14.18 -12.18
N LEU A 205 23.38 13.81 -12.26
CA LEU A 205 22.42 13.94 -11.19
C LEU A 205 22.88 13.21 -9.92
N PHE A 206 23.36 11.97 -10.05
CA PHE A 206 23.86 11.21 -8.90
C PHE A 206 25.10 11.86 -8.26
N ARG A 207 26.02 12.41 -9.06
CA ARG A 207 27.20 13.16 -8.56
C ARG A 207 26.77 14.44 -7.80
N GLN A 208 25.79 15.18 -8.34
CA GLN A 208 25.24 16.37 -7.67
C GLN A 208 24.62 16.03 -6.31
N LEU A 209 23.96 14.87 -6.19
CA LEU A 209 23.42 14.35 -4.95
C LEU A 209 24.49 13.80 -3.98
N GLY A 210 25.74 13.67 -4.44
CA GLY A 210 26.84 13.18 -3.62
C GLY A 210 27.13 11.68 -3.73
N PHE A 211 26.47 10.99 -4.66
CA PHE A 211 26.83 9.61 -4.98
C PHE A 211 28.13 9.54 -5.77
N HIS A 212 28.90 8.50 -5.54
CA HIS A 212 30.07 8.16 -6.33
C HIS A 212 29.86 6.83 -7.06
N HIS A 213 30.46 6.69 -8.23
CA HIS A 213 30.45 5.47 -9.00
C HIS A 213 31.31 4.43 -8.28
N SER A 214 30.72 3.38 -7.74
CA SER A 214 31.40 2.37 -6.89
C SER A 214 31.63 1.04 -7.60
N GLY A 215 30.97 0.74 -8.72
CA GLY A 215 31.17 -0.50 -9.44
C GLY A 215 30.40 -0.61 -10.74
N ASN A 216 30.78 -1.60 -11.55
CA ASN A 216 30.03 -2.00 -12.73
C ASN A 216 29.63 -3.47 -12.61
N HIS A 217 28.43 -3.79 -13.10
CA HIS A 217 28.00 -5.18 -13.19
C HIS A 217 28.91 -5.97 -14.13
N LYS A 218 29.21 -7.22 -13.78
CA LYS A 218 30.19 -8.05 -14.50
C LYS A 218 29.78 -8.41 -15.92
N SER A 219 28.48 -8.51 -16.17
CA SER A 219 27.92 -9.02 -17.45
C SER A 219 26.88 -8.11 -18.08
N LYS A 220 26.40 -7.07 -17.38
CA LYS A 220 25.31 -6.18 -17.82
C LYS A 220 25.76 -4.73 -17.86
N ALA A 221 25.11 -3.91 -18.65
CA ALA A 221 25.34 -2.46 -18.71
C ALA A 221 24.71 -1.72 -17.53
N VAL A 222 25.00 -2.18 -16.31
CA VAL A 222 24.51 -1.64 -15.04
C VAL A 222 25.67 -1.10 -14.23
N SER A 223 25.57 0.15 -13.80
CA SER A 223 26.55 0.79 -12.91
C SER A 223 25.96 0.99 -11.52
N ARG A 224 26.81 0.80 -10.50
CA ARG A 224 26.49 1.03 -9.09
C ARG A 224 27.00 2.38 -8.63
N TRP A 225 26.12 3.13 -7.98
CA TRP A 225 26.37 4.43 -7.39
C TRP A 225 26.07 4.37 -5.90
N GLN A 226 27.00 4.82 -5.08
CA GLN A 226 26.92 4.64 -3.63
C GLN A 226 27.13 5.94 -2.88
N GLN A 227 26.42 6.08 -1.76
CA GLN A 227 26.63 7.12 -0.75
C GLN A 227 26.28 6.54 0.62
N GLY A 228 27.30 6.29 1.46
CA GLY A 228 27.08 5.55 2.71
C GLY A 228 26.36 4.21 2.44
N ARG A 229 25.23 3.98 3.10
CA ARG A 229 24.43 2.77 2.88
C ARG A 229 23.49 2.83 1.66
N LEU A 230 23.30 4.01 1.07
CA LEU A 230 22.45 4.19 -0.10
C LEU A 230 23.14 3.63 -1.36
N ASN A 231 22.42 2.82 -2.10
CA ASN A 231 22.87 2.29 -3.38
C ASN A 231 21.84 2.59 -4.47
N PHE A 232 22.30 3.19 -5.57
CA PHE A 232 21.57 3.29 -6.81
C PHE A 232 22.20 2.39 -7.87
N LEU A 233 21.38 1.75 -8.66
CA LEU A 233 21.78 1.10 -9.88
C LEU A 233 21.26 1.89 -11.06
N LEU A 234 22.10 2.09 -12.07
CA LEU A 234 21.72 2.70 -13.33
C LEU A 234 21.85 1.65 -14.43
N ASP A 235 20.71 1.15 -14.88
CA ASP A 235 20.61 0.15 -15.94
C ASP A 235 20.41 0.84 -17.29
N THR A 236 21.34 0.57 -18.19
CA THR A 236 21.33 1.06 -19.57
C THR A 236 21.38 -0.09 -20.58
N GLU A 237 20.94 -1.29 -20.18
CA GLU A 237 20.85 -2.44 -21.06
C GLU A 237 20.00 -2.14 -22.29
N PRO A 238 20.51 -2.41 -23.51
CA PRO A 238 19.78 -2.09 -24.73
C PRO A 238 18.65 -3.07 -25.04
N THR A 239 18.55 -4.15 -24.28
CA THR A 239 17.56 -5.23 -24.47
C THR A 239 17.08 -5.74 -23.12
N GLY A 240 16.02 -6.55 -23.11
CA GLY A 240 15.49 -7.16 -21.90
C GLY A 240 14.47 -6.30 -21.19
N TYR A 241 14.30 -6.56 -19.89
CA TYR A 241 13.23 -5.97 -19.07
C TYR A 241 13.37 -4.46 -18.92
N ALA A 242 14.57 -3.98 -18.54
CA ALA A 242 14.83 -2.56 -18.34
C ALA A 242 14.64 -1.76 -19.64
N ALA A 243 15.15 -2.24 -20.75
CA ALA A 243 14.96 -1.61 -22.07
C ALA A 243 13.48 -1.56 -22.47
N ALA A 244 12.70 -2.62 -22.19
CA ALA A 244 11.27 -2.63 -22.46
C ALA A 244 10.52 -1.61 -21.57
N ALA A 245 10.90 -1.48 -20.30
CA ALA A 245 10.36 -0.48 -19.38
C ALA A 245 10.65 0.94 -19.89
N VAL A 246 11.89 1.22 -20.28
CA VAL A 246 12.28 2.54 -20.85
C VAL A 246 11.51 2.85 -22.14
N ALA A 247 11.37 1.88 -23.05
CA ALA A 247 10.63 2.08 -24.30
C ALA A 247 9.15 2.40 -24.06
N GLN A 248 8.58 1.88 -22.99
CA GLN A 248 7.17 2.08 -22.66
C GLN A 248 6.94 3.32 -21.79
N HIS A 249 7.80 3.58 -20.80
CA HIS A 249 7.59 4.55 -19.73
C HIS A 249 8.54 5.74 -19.76
N GLY A 250 9.60 5.70 -20.58
CA GLY A 250 10.76 6.58 -20.45
C GLY A 250 11.63 6.14 -19.25
N THR A 251 12.50 7.00 -18.79
CA THR A 251 13.30 6.71 -17.61
C THR A 251 12.41 6.48 -16.39
N THR A 252 12.63 5.37 -15.69
CA THR A 252 11.76 4.93 -14.58
C THR A 252 12.53 4.10 -13.56
N VAL A 253 11.98 3.98 -12.35
CA VAL A 253 12.45 3.01 -11.36
C VAL A 253 11.91 1.64 -11.74
N THR A 254 12.81 0.69 -12.01
CA THR A 254 12.46 -0.69 -12.41
C THR A 254 12.55 -1.68 -11.26
N ASP A 255 13.52 -1.51 -10.36
CA ASP A 255 13.71 -2.42 -9.23
C ASP A 255 13.81 -1.65 -7.92
N ILE A 256 13.16 -2.20 -6.88
CA ILE A 256 13.33 -1.79 -5.50
C ILE A 256 13.70 -3.05 -4.71
N ALA A 257 14.86 -3.03 -4.06
CA ALA A 257 15.31 -4.16 -3.27
C ALA A 257 15.05 -3.92 -1.78
N PHE A 258 14.25 -4.79 -1.17
CA PHE A 258 14.01 -4.79 0.27
C PHE A 258 14.97 -5.74 0.97
N LEU A 259 15.61 -5.25 2.03
CA LEU A 259 16.36 -6.10 2.94
C LEU A 259 15.39 -6.68 3.97
N VAL A 260 15.14 -8.00 3.85
CA VAL A 260 14.17 -8.73 4.68
C VAL A 260 14.87 -9.72 5.61
N ASP A 261 14.15 -10.20 6.61
CA ASP A 261 14.64 -11.22 7.56
C ASP A 261 14.89 -12.60 6.92
N ASP A 262 14.04 -13.02 5.99
CA ASP A 262 14.19 -14.25 5.19
C ASP A 262 13.61 -14.08 3.80
N ALA A 263 14.46 -13.93 2.79
CA ALA A 263 14.07 -13.68 1.41
C ALA A 263 13.29 -14.86 0.78
N ALA A 264 13.65 -16.10 1.12
CA ALA A 264 12.97 -17.27 0.58
C ALA A 264 11.56 -17.42 1.19
N ALA A 265 11.41 -17.25 2.49
CA ALA A 265 10.11 -17.28 3.17
C ALA A 265 9.21 -16.12 2.73
N ALA A 266 9.77 -14.94 2.53
CA ALA A 266 9.05 -13.78 2.00
C ALA A 266 8.51 -14.04 0.59
N HIS A 267 9.32 -14.62 -0.29
CA HIS A 267 8.93 -15.00 -1.64
C HIS A 267 7.85 -16.08 -1.65
N GLU A 268 8.02 -17.15 -0.86
CA GLU A 268 7.01 -18.20 -0.70
C GLU A 268 5.67 -17.63 -0.24
N ARG A 269 5.67 -16.75 0.77
CA ARG A 269 4.46 -16.08 1.24
C ARG A 269 3.83 -15.23 0.15
N ALA A 270 4.63 -14.46 -0.57
CA ALA A 270 4.15 -13.59 -1.64
C ALA A 270 3.44 -14.38 -2.75
N LEU A 271 4.05 -15.49 -3.21
CA LEU A 271 3.46 -16.37 -4.24
C LEU A 271 2.18 -17.05 -3.73
N ALA A 272 2.16 -17.53 -2.49
CA ALA A 272 0.98 -18.12 -1.88
C ALA A 272 -0.20 -17.14 -1.76
N LEU A 273 0.11 -15.84 -1.66
CA LEU A 273 -0.86 -14.74 -1.66
C LEU A 273 -1.12 -14.16 -3.07
N GLY A 274 -0.69 -14.86 -4.13
CA GLY A 274 -0.99 -14.51 -5.52
C GLY A 274 -0.15 -13.37 -6.08
N ALA A 275 1.01 -13.03 -5.49
CA ALA A 275 1.99 -12.18 -6.15
C ALA A 275 2.53 -12.89 -7.40
N GLU A 276 2.84 -12.10 -8.43
CA GLU A 276 3.41 -12.65 -9.65
C GLU A 276 4.93 -12.80 -9.49
N ASP A 277 5.42 -14.02 -9.74
CA ASP A 277 6.85 -14.30 -9.79
C ASP A 277 7.51 -13.56 -10.96
N PHE A 278 8.74 -13.13 -10.76
CA PHE A 278 9.56 -12.54 -11.80
C PHE A 278 10.83 -13.36 -12.02
N ALA A 279 10.81 -14.17 -13.06
CA ALA A 279 11.97 -14.98 -13.44
C ALA A 279 13.07 -14.08 -14.01
N GLN A 280 14.13 -13.88 -13.24
CA GLN A 280 15.30 -13.15 -13.68
C GLN A 280 16.14 -13.99 -14.65
N VAL A 281 16.55 -13.40 -15.77
CA VAL A 281 17.57 -13.99 -16.61
C VAL A 281 18.94 -13.73 -15.97
N THR A 282 19.60 -14.79 -15.50
CA THR A 282 20.92 -14.74 -14.85
C THR A 282 21.97 -15.41 -15.71
N SER A 283 23.17 -14.84 -15.75
CA SER A 283 24.36 -15.48 -16.31
C SER A 283 24.98 -16.43 -15.29
N GLU A 284 25.89 -17.31 -15.76
CA GLU A 284 26.59 -18.23 -14.85
C GLU A 284 27.40 -17.46 -13.79
N GLY A 285 27.15 -17.78 -12.52
CA GLY A 285 27.81 -17.14 -11.37
C GLY A 285 27.11 -15.90 -10.82
N GLU A 286 26.07 -15.36 -11.46
CA GLU A 286 25.27 -14.27 -10.92
C GLU A 286 24.42 -14.71 -9.72
N ALA A 287 24.11 -13.77 -8.87
CA ALA A 287 23.20 -13.99 -7.74
C ALA A 287 21.75 -14.26 -8.23
N VAL A 288 21.16 -15.32 -7.72
CA VAL A 288 19.72 -15.55 -7.89
C VAL A 288 18.99 -14.88 -6.73
N ILE A 289 18.18 -13.88 -7.05
CA ILE A 289 17.47 -13.08 -6.06
C ILE A 289 15.97 -13.39 -6.18
N PRO A 290 15.31 -13.84 -5.11
CA PRO A 290 13.85 -13.98 -5.10
C PRO A 290 13.21 -12.63 -5.46
N THR A 291 12.38 -12.62 -6.50
CA THR A 291 11.85 -11.38 -7.06
C THR A 291 10.37 -11.54 -7.41
N ILE A 292 9.57 -10.55 -7.09
CA ILE A 292 8.13 -10.50 -7.40
C ILE A 292 7.82 -9.20 -8.15
N LYS A 293 6.74 -9.22 -8.94
CA LYS A 293 6.28 -7.99 -9.59
C LYS A 293 5.71 -7.02 -8.55
N GLY A 294 6.05 -5.75 -8.70
CA GLY A 294 5.61 -4.61 -7.90
C GLY A 294 4.63 -3.73 -8.65
N VAL A 295 4.49 -2.49 -8.18
CA VAL A 295 3.59 -1.48 -8.77
C VAL A 295 4.01 -1.15 -10.19
N GLY A 296 3.04 -1.16 -11.09
CA GLY A 296 3.25 -0.84 -12.50
C GLY A 296 4.16 -1.85 -13.18
N HIS A 297 5.31 -1.38 -13.65
CA HIS A 297 6.33 -2.19 -14.29
C HIS A 297 7.58 -2.36 -13.42
N SER A 298 7.48 -2.08 -12.11
CA SER A 298 8.58 -2.34 -11.21
C SER A 298 8.57 -3.77 -10.70
N VAL A 299 9.71 -4.22 -10.19
CA VAL A 299 9.82 -5.46 -9.44
C VAL A 299 10.36 -5.18 -8.04
N ILE A 300 10.03 -6.06 -7.12
CA ILE A 300 10.52 -6.04 -5.75
C ILE A 300 11.48 -7.21 -5.58
N ARG A 301 12.75 -6.90 -5.32
CA ARG A 301 13.77 -7.90 -5.01
C ARG A 301 13.85 -8.11 -3.51
N LEU A 302 13.92 -9.36 -3.10
CA LEU A 302 13.97 -9.75 -1.69
C LEU A 302 15.39 -10.21 -1.37
N LEU A 303 16.09 -9.42 -0.54
CA LEU A 303 17.45 -9.69 -0.12
C LEU A 303 17.49 -9.96 1.39
N ASP A 304 18.35 -10.84 1.81
CA ASP A 304 18.70 -11.06 3.21
C ASP A 304 20.23 -11.18 3.39
N SER A 305 20.68 -11.41 4.60
CA SER A 305 22.10 -11.48 4.92
C SER A 305 22.87 -12.60 4.18
N ARG A 306 22.17 -13.52 3.52
CA ARG A 306 22.76 -14.60 2.71
C ARG A 306 23.07 -14.15 1.28
N ASN A 307 22.50 -13.04 0.83
CA ASN A 307 22.64 -12.52 -0.53
C ASN A 307 23.79 -11.51 -0.62
N ASP A 308 24.96 -11.96 -0.99
CA ASP A 308 26.09 -11.07 -1.29
C ASP A 308 26.11 -10.75 -2.80
N ILE A 309 25.20 -9.86 -3.23
CA ILE A 309 25.08 -9.45 -4.62
C ILE A 309 26.26 -8.56 -5.06
N TRP A 310 26.83 -7.78 -4.12
CA TRP A 310 27.85 -6.81 -4.46
C TRP A 310 29.14 -7.50 -4.91
N SER A 311 29.64 -8.46 -4.17
CA SER A 311 30.83 -9.20 -4.55
C SER A 311 30.60 -10.17 -5.72
N LYS A 312 29.40 -10.75 -5.83
CA LYS A 312 29.08 -11.69 -6.90
C LYS A 312 28.90 -11.02 -8.24
N ASP A 313 28.11 -9.96 -8.31
CA ASP A 313 27.60 -9.40 -9.55
C ASP A 313 28.38 -8.15 -10.01
N PHE A 314 29.11 -7.46 -9.10
CA PHE A 314 29.80 -6.22 -9.42
C PHE A 314 31.32 -6.35 -9.32
N VAL A 315 32.00 -5.57 -10.16
CA VAL A 315 33.43 -5.27 -10.06
C VAL A 315 33.53 -3.86 -9.48
N GLU A 316 34.16 -3.75 -8.31
CA GLU A 316 34.39 -2.45 -7.68
C GLU A 316 35.35 -1.58 -8.51
N THR A 317 35.02 -0.31 -8.67
CA THR A 317 35.83 0.66 -9.41
C THR A 317 36.62 1.58 -8.49
N ASP A 318 36.27 1.69 -7.21
CA ASP A 318 36.97 2.53 -6.23
C ASP A 318 37.07 1.78 -4.88
N ALA A 319 38.30 1.54 -4.44
CA ALA A 319 38.64 0.84 -3.20
C ALA A 319 38.42 1.68 -1.91
N GLY A 320 37.46 2.57 -1.91
CA GLY A 320 37.17 3.42 -0.77
C GLY A 320 35.66 3.60 -0.54
N ALA A 321 34.94 2.55 -0.73
CA ALA A 321 33.52 2.53 -1.05
C ALA A 321 32.55 3.05 0.05
N ASP A 322 32.92 3.18 1.30
CA ASP A 322 32.01 3.66 2.34
C ASP A 322 32.24 5.16 2.61
N ARG A 323 31.95 5.98 1.58
CA ARG A 323 32.04 7.43 1.71
C ARG A 323 30.70 7.98 2.20
N PRO A 324 30.63 8.54 3.42
CA PRO A 324 29.44 9.22 3.86
C PRO A 324 29.15 10.42 2.95
N GLY A 325 27.90 10.73 2.77
CA GLY A 325 27.44 11.89 2.01
C GLY A 325 26.35 12.64 2.77
N PRO A 326 25.72 13.65 2.14
CA PRO A 326 24.72 14.46 2.80
C PRO A 326 23.39 13.74 3.02
N LEU A 327 23.16 12.58 2.39
CA LEU A 327 21.93 11.81 2.50
C LEU A 327 22.17 10.56 3.36
N SER A 328 21.25 10.26 4.26
CA SER A 328 21.41 9.17 5.23
C SER A 328 20.68 7.88 4.83
N HIS A 329 19.43 7.98 4.38
CA HIS A 329 18.60 6.85 3.96
C HIS A 329 17.44 7.32 3.08
N ILE A 330 16.70 6.37 2.48
CA ILE A 330 15.44 6.64 1.80
C ILE A 330 14.36 6.79 2.87
N ASP A 331 13.80 7.99 3.04
CA ASP A 331 12.72 8.27 3.99
C ASP A 331 11.41 7.63 3.53
N HIS A 332 11.04 7.85 2.25
CA HIS A 332 9.88 7.19 1.67
C HIS A 332 9.93 7.11 0.15
N ILE A 333 9.11 6.21 -0.39
CA ILE A 333 8.91 6.01 -1.83
C ILE A 333 7.45 6.34 -2.16
N ALA A 334 7.22 7.25 -3.11
CA ALA A 334 5.88 7.56 -3.57
C ALA A 334 5.57 6.82 -4.85
N GLN A 335 4.53 6.02 -4.80
CA GLN A 335 3.98 5.28 -5.93
C GLN A 335 2.64 5.91 -6.32
N THR A 336 2.52 6.27 -7.60
CA THR A 336 1.29 6.88 -8.13
C THR A 336 0.65 5.91 -9.13
N MET A 337 -0.67 5.70 -8.95
CA MET A 337 -1.43 4.67 -9.64
C MET A 337 -2.88 5.11 -9.89
N GLY A 338 -3.63 4.33 -10.63
CA GLY A 338 -5.08 4.48 -10.73
C GLY A 338 -5.73 4.40 -9.34
N TYR A 339 -6.73 5.23 -9.10
CA TYR A 339 -7.41 5.22 -7.79
C TYR A 339 -8.03 3.86 -7.47
N ASP A 340 -8.50 3.16 -8.48
CA ASP A 340 -9.04 1.80 -8.40
C ASP A 340 -7.99 0.72 -8.06
N GLU A 341 -6.69 1.03 -8.21
CA GLU A 341 -5.59 0.11 -7.86
C GLU A 341 -5.11 0.26 -6.41
N MET A 342 -5.40 1.40 -5.75
CA MET A 342 -4.81 1.73 -4.44
C MET A 342 -5.12 0.68 -3.36
N LEU A 343 -6.37 0.20 -3.28
CA LEU A 343 -6.76 -0.81 -2.29
C LEU A 343 -6.01 -2.13 -2.52
N SER A 344 -5.87 -2.54 -3.77
CA SER A 344 -5.14 -3.75 -4.16
C SER A 344 -3.68 -3.70 -3.73
N TRP A 345 -3.00 -2.56 -3.96
CA TRP A 345 -1.61 -2.40 -3.56
C TRP A 345 -1.43 -2.24 -2.05
N ALA A 346 -2.37 -1.58 -1.36
CA ALA A 346 -2.37 -1.55 0.10
C ALA A 346 -2.50 -2.96 0.69
N LEU A 347 -3.44 -3.77 0.18
CA LEU A 347 -3.60 -5.16 0.57
C LEU A 347 -2.35 -6.00 0.25
N PHE A 348 -1.73 -5.79 -0.91
CA PHE A 348 -0.49 -6.46 -1.30
C PHE A 348 0.61 -6.25 -0.25
N TYR A 349 0.93 -4.99 0.07
CA TYR A 349 2.00 -4.67 1.01
C TYR A 349 1.71 -5.16 2.42
N THR A 350 0.49 -4.96 2.93
CA THR A 350 0.13 -5.30 4.32
C THR A 350 -0.05 -6.80 4.57
N THR A 351 -0.30 -7.58 3.53
CA THR A 351 -0.47 -9.04 3.68
C THR A 351 0.83 -9.82 3.50
N ILE A 352 1.75 -9.32 2.68
CA ILE A 352 3.06 -9.97 2.41
C ILE A 352 4.10 -9.54 3.44
N PHE A 353 4.20 -8.23 3.69
CA PHE A 353 5.20 -7.64 4.57
C PHE A 353 4.62 -7.25 5.94
N ASP A 354 5.47 -7.15 6.94
CA ASP A 354 5.08 -6.71 8.28
C ASP A 354 4.96 -5.18 8.32
N THR A 355 3.93 -4.70 7.64
CA THR A 355 3.59 -3.28 7.50
C THR A 355 2.17 -3.01 7.97
N GLY A 356 1.93 -1.78 8.38
CA GLY A 356 0.61 -1.22 8.63
C GLY A 356 0.24 -0.18 7.57
N LYS A 357 -1.04 0.21 7.57
CA LYS A 357 -1.55 1.28 6.70
C LYS A 357 -2.07 2.45 7.54
N SER A 358 -1.90 3.68 7.05
CA SER A 358 -2.57 4.87 7.61
C SER A 358 -4.05 4.92 7.17
N PRO A 359 -4.89 5.73 7.82
CA PRO A 359 -6.12 6.19 7.20
C PRO A 359 -5.85 6.81 5.82
N LEU A 360 -6.82 6.69 4.92
CA LEU A 360 -6.81 7.39 3.64
C LEU A 360 -7.02 8.90 3.89
N PHE A 361 -6.22 9.75 3.27
CA PHE A 361 -6.36 11.20 3.40
C PHE A 361 -6.34 11.91 2.04
N ASP A 362 -6.87 13.13 2.02
CA ASP A 362 -7.02 13.95 0.83
C ASP A 362 -5.88 14.95 0.71
N VAL A 363 -5.25 14.97 -0.46
CA VAL A 363 -4.27 15.99 -0.85
C VAL A 363 -4.90 16.88 -1.91
N VAL A 364 -4.96 18.18 -1.62
CA VAL A 364 -5.55 19.15 -2.54
C VAL A 364 -4.59 19.44 -3.69
N ASP A 365 -5.02 19.09 -4.91
CA ASP A 365 -4.38 19.48 -6.16
C ASP A 365 -5.20 20.64 -6.76
N PRO A 366 -4.59 21.63 -7.43
CA PRO A 366 -5.35 22.69 -8.09
C PRO A 366 -6.45 22.22 -9.06
N ASP A 367 -6.30 21.03 -9.59
CA ASP A 367 -7.22 20.44 -10.58
C ASP A 367 -8.10 19.30 -9.99
N GLY A 368 -8.10 19.08 -8.66
CA GLY A 368 -8.93 18.06 -8.01
C GLY A 368 -8.36 17.55 -6.69
N ILE A 369 -8.76 16.34 -6.31
CA ILE A 369 -8.29 15.68 -5.08
C ILE A 369 -7.45 14.46 -5.45
N ILE A 370 -6.28 14.36 -4.82
CA ILE A 370 -5.45 13.14 -4.82
C ILE A 370 -5.70 12.43 -3.50
N LYS A 371 -6.07 11.16 -3.57
CA LYS A 371 -6.14 10.30 -2.40
C LYS A 371 -4.77 9.76 -2.11
N SER A 372 -4.37 9.78 -0.84
CA SER A 372 -3.07 9.29 -0.41
C SER A 372 -3.22 8.36 0.79
N GLN A 373 -2.43 7.29 0.80
CA GLN A 373 -2.37 6.33 1.91
C GLN A 373 -0.93 5.92 2.14
N ILE A 374 -0.52 5.86 3.40
CA ILE A 374 0.84 5.49 3.77
C ILE A 374 0.86 4.03 4.21
N ILE A 375 1.78 3.27 3.66
CA ILE A 375 2.14 1.92 4.09
C ILE A 375 3.51 2.02 4.76
N ARG A 376 3.65 1.52 5.99
CA ARG A 376 4.92 1.61 6.70
C ARG A 376 5.16 0.45 7.65
N THR A 377 6.43 0.13 7.91
CA THR A 377 6.85 -0.69 9.04
C THR A 377 6.70 0.07 10.36
N GLU A 378 6.60 -0.62 11.48
CA GLU A 378 6.42 0.00 12.79
C GLU A 378 7.61 0.91 13.17
N ASP A 379 8.83 0.49 12.80
CA ASP A 379 10.07 1.22 13.04
C ASP A 379 10.41 2.29 11.98
N GLY A 380 9.61 2.40 10.92
CA GLY A 380 9.83 3.34 9.82
C GLY A 380 10.94 2.94 8.84
N ALA A 381 11.46 1.71 8.90
CA ALA A 381 12.50 1.22 7.98
C ALA A 381 12.03 1.18 6.51
N LEU A 382 10.73 1.04 6.28
CA LEU A 382 10.09 1.23 4.98
C LEU A 382 8.88 2.14 5.13
N GLN A 383 8.77 3.13 4.25
CA GLN A 383 7.58 3.95 4.09
C GLN A 383 7.27 4.11 2.61
N ILE A 384 6.04 3.78 2.22
CA ILE A 384 5.53 3.91 0.86
C ILE A 384 4.27 4.77 0.90
N THR A 385 4.21 5.82 0.08
CA THR A 385 2.97 6.57 -0.14
C THR A 385 2.31 6.10 -1.42
N LEU A 386 1.07 5.62 -1.32
CA LEU A 386 0.23 5.27 -2.46
C LEU A 386 -0.64 6.47 -2.80
N ASN A 387 -0.57 6.96 -4.04
CA ASN A 387 -1.29 8.14 -4.50
C ASN A 387 -2.16 7.81 -5.71
N GLY A 388 -3.41 8.23 -5.69
CA GLY A 388 -4.33 8.05 -6.81
C GLY A 388 -5.40 9.14 -6.87
N SER A 389 -6.04 9.31 -8.01
CA SER A 389 -7.11 10.31 -8.17
C SER A 389 -8.13 9.86 -9.20
N ASP A 390 -9.40 10.17 -8.92
CA ASP A 390 -10.49 10.03 -9.89
C ASP A 390 -10.59 11.22 -10.86
N ALA A 391 -9.97 12.36 -10.52
CA ALA A 391 -10.03 13.57 -11.34
C ALA A 391 -8.94 13.54 -12.43
N PRO A 392 -9.30 13.49 -13.74
CA PRO A 392 -8.34 13.28 -14.82
C PRO A 392 -7.27 14.37 -14.98
N GLN A 393 -7.54 15.57 -14.48
CA GLN A 393 -6.68 16.73 -14.64
C GLN A 393 -5.61 16.86 -13.55
N THR A 394 -5.70 16.06 -12.47
CA THR A 394 -4.72 16.09 -11.38
C THR A 394 -3.31 15.69 -11.85
N ARG A 395 -2.31 16.15 -11.13
CA ARG A 395 -0.93 15.76 -11.42
C ARG A 395 -0.69 14.25 -11.31
N ALA A 396 -1.40 13.57 -10.41
CA ALA A 396 -1.35 12.12 -10.32
C ALA A 396 -1.77 11.47 -11.65
N ASN A 397 -2.91 11.83 -12.21
CA ASN A 397 -3.38 11.28 -13.48
C ASN A 397 -2.57 11.73 -14.70
N ARG A 398 -2.02 12.95 -14.67
CA ARG A 398 -1.08 13.39 -15.72
C ARG A 398 0.21 12.56 -15.69
N PHE A 399 0.74 12.28 -14.50
CA PHE A 399 1.90 11.40 -14.34
C PHE A 399 1.59 9.99 -14.87
N ILE A 400 0.51 9.36 -14.45
CA ILE A 400 0.08 8.04 -14.93
C ILE A 400 -0.02 8.04 -16.47
N SER A 401 -0.57 9.11 -17.05
CA SER A 401 -0.70 9.24 -18.50
C SER A 401 0.67 9.39 -19.20
N SER A 402 1.61 10.13 -18.60
CA SER A 402 2.95 10.33 -19.18
C SER A 402 3.79 9.05 -19.16
N VAL A 403 3.72 8.30 -18.04
CA VAL A 403 4.44 7.02 -17.88
C VAL A 403 3.62 5.81 -18.35
N ARG A 404 2.38 6.02 -18.84
CA ARG A 404 1.47 4.99 -19.36
C ARG A 404 1.16 3.87 -18.37
N GLY A 405 0.92 4.23 -17.12
CA GLY A 405 0.56 3.30 -16.06
C GLY A 405 0.99 3.77 -14.67
N ALA A 406 0.86 2.90 -13.69
CA ALA A 406 1.36 3.14 -12.34
C ALA A 406 2.90 3.10 -12.31
N ALA A 407 3.53 3.94 -11.48
CA ALA A 407 4.99 3.96 -11.32
C ALA A 407 5.42 4.65 -10.02
N VAL A 408 6.70 4.54 -9.69
CA VAL A 408 7.34 5.37 -8.68
C VAL A 408 7.43 6.81 -9.20
N GLN A 409 6.79 7.74 -8.50
CA GLN A 409 6.77 9.15 -8.87
C GLN A 409 7.89 9.94 -8.20
N HIS A 410 8.22 9.64 -6.94
CA HIS A 410 9.36 10.24 -6.28
C HIS A 410 10.00 9.34 -5.23
N LEU A 411 11.26 9.66 -4.95
CA LEU A 411 12.04 9.13 -3.85
C LEU A 411 12.37 10.27 -2.90
N ALA A 412 12.08 10.08 -1.61
CA ALA A 412 12.44 11.03 -0.57
C ALA A 412 13.65 10.53 0.22
N PHE A 413 14.63 11.39 0.43
CA PHE A 413 15.88 11.09 1.13
C PHE A 413 15.97 11.90 2.41
N ALA A 414 16.30 11.24 3.50
CA ALA A 414 16.59 11.89 4.75
C ALA A 414 18.00 12.50 4.76
N THR A 415 18.11 13.65 5.42
CA THR A 415 19.39 14.31 5.73
C THR A 415 19.41 14.78 7.18
N ASP A 416 20.58 14.80 7.77
CA ASP A 416 20.77 15.29 9.14
C ASP A 416 20.82 16.85 9.20
N ASP A 417 21.17 17.51 8.07
CA ASP A 417 21.22 18.97 7.95
C ASP A 417 20.72 19.41 6.57
N ILE A 418 19.44 19.82 6.54
CA ILE A 418 18.78 20.27 5.32
C ILE A 418 19.35 21.58 4.79
N PHE A 419 19.89 22.46 5.66
CA PHE A 419 20.46 23.74 5.26
C PHE A 419 21.82 23.52 4.58
N ALA A 420 22.70 22.71 5.16
CA ALA A 420 23.96 22.34 4.54
C ALA A 420 23.73 21.60 3.21
N LEU A 421 22.69 20.73 3.16
CA LEU A 421 22.29 20.08 1.90
C LEU A 421 21.84 21.11 0.85
N ALA A 422 21.01 22.09 1.22
CA ALA A 422 20.52 23.12 0.31
C ALA A 422 21.68 23.94 -0.30
N GLU A 423 22.65 24.36 0.52
CA GLU A 423 23.86 25.06 0.07
C GLU A 423 24.64 24.21 -0.93
N ARG A 424 24.87 22.93 -0.62
CA ARG A 424 25.55 22.00 -1.50
C ARG A 424 24.82 21.81 -2.83
N LEU A 425 23.49 21.62 -2.81
CA LEU A 425 22.69 21.45 -4.02
C LEU A 425 22.77 22.69 -4.92
N GLN A 426 22.79 23.89 -4.34
CA GLN A 426 22.98 25.15 -5.06
C GLN A 426 24.37 25.26 -5.67
N GLU A 427 25.44 24.94 -4.92
CA GLU A 427 26.82 24.90 -5.41
C GLU A 427 27.01 23.92 -6.58
N GLN A 428 26.32 22.79 -6.54
CA GLN A 428 26.34 21.78 -7.61
C GLN A 428 25.40 22.11 -8.79
N ASN A 429 24.72 23.27 -8.77
CA ASN A 429 23.71 23.65 -9.76
C ASN A 429 22.60 22.58 -9.92
N PHE A 430 22.20 21.95 -8.83
CA PHE A 430 21.09 21.01 -8.82
C PHE A 430 19.76 21.74 -9.02
N ASP A 431 18.88 21.17 -9.83
CA ASP A 431 17.59 21.79 -10.18
C ASP A 431 16.55 21.67 -9.03
N ILE A 432 16.64 22.58 -8.07
CA ILE A 432 15.66 22.71 -6.97
C ILE A 432 14.37 23.35 -7.50
N LEU A 433 13.23 22.85 -7.06
CA LEU A 433 11.91 23.43 -7.34
C LEU A 433 11.71 24.71 -6.54
N PRO A 434 11.62 25.89 -7.19
CA PRO A 434 11.50 27.17 -6.49
C PRO A 434 10.11 27.33 -5.86
N GLN A 435 10.08 27.78 -4.61
CA GLN A 435 8.87 28.15 -3.91
C GLN A 435 8.54 29.62 -4.09
N THR A 436 7.25 29.97 -4.03
CA THR A 436 6.82 31.37 -4.12
C THR A 436 6.87 32.08 -2.77
N ARG A 437 6.93 33.40 -2.81
CA ARG A 437 6.83 34.22 -1.60
C ARG A 437 5.56 33.93 -0.79
N ASN A 438 4.43 33.74 -1.47
CA ASN A 438 3.14 33.45 -0.81
C ASN A 438 3.18 32.19 0.07
N TYR A 439 4.03 31.23 -0.26
CA TYR A 439 4.21 30.05 0.58
C TYR A 439 4.74 30.45 1.97
N TYR A 440 5.77 31.30 2.01
CA TYR A 440 6.37 31.72 3.28
C TYR A 440 5.48 32.68 4.07
N ASP A 441 4.64 33.47 3.39
CA ASP A 441 3.60 34.28 4.05
C ASP A 441 2.54 33.36 4.70
N ASP A 442 2.19 32.22 4.07
CA ASP A 442 1.30 31.19 4.62
C ASP A 442 1.93 30.43 5.81
N VAL A 443 3.21 30.06 5.71
CA VAL A 443 3.95 29.43 6.81
C VAL A 443 3.94 30.33 8.04
N LEU A 444 4.21 31.62 7.87
CA LEU A 444 4.18 32.59 8.97
C LEU A 444 2.77 32.73 9.58
N ALA A 445 1.72 32.57 8.78
CA ALA A 445 0.35 32.65 9.29
C ALA A 445 -0.08 31.36 10.04
N ARG A 446 0.51 30.21 9.70
CA ARG A 446 0.21 28.94 10.35
C ARG A 446 1.02 28.70 11.63
N PHE A 447 2.27 29.15 11.64
CA PHE A 447 3.25 28.82 12.67
C PHE A 447 3.89 30.06 13.25
N ASP A 448 4.20 30.05 14.55
CA ASP A 448 4.92 31.12 15.25
C ASP A 448 6.44 30.92 15.09
N LEU A 449 6.92 31.08 13.84
CA LEU A 449 8.33 30.87 13.53
C LEU A 449 9.19 32.09 13.90
N ASP A 450 10.39 31.77 14.41
CA ASP A 450 11.44 32.79 14.54
C ASP A 450 11.78 33.40 13.17
N SER A 451 11.97 34.71 13.16
CA SER A 451 12.26 35.49 11.94
C SER A 451 13.53 35.02 11.23
N ASP A 452 14.57 34.63 11.99
CA ASP A 452 15.83 34.16 11.42
C ASP A 452 15.66 32.81 10.75
N LEU A 453 14.84 31.90 11.33
CA LEU A 453 14.49 30.64 10.70
C LEU A 453 13.68 30.83 9.42
N LEU A 454 12.69 31.74 9.46
CA LEU A 454 11.86 32.06 8.29
C LEU A 454 12.72 32.54 7.09
N GLU A 455 13.65 33.46 7.34
CA GLU A 455 14.53 33.97 6.28
C GLU A 455 15.49 32.90 5.76
N LYS A 456 15.97 31.98 6.62
CA LYS A 456 16.81 30.85 6.21
C LYS A 456 16.06 29.86 5.30
N ILE A 457 14.85 29.42 5.70
CA ILE A 457 14.06 28.50 4.88
C ILE A 457 13.67 29.11 3.54
N LYS A 458 13.35 30.39 3.53
CA LYS A 458 13.01 31.13 2.32
C LYS A 458 14.22 31.28 1.36
N ALA A 459 15.40 31.60 1.87
CA ALA A 459 16.61 31.71 1.06
C ALA A 459 17.02 30.37 0.42
N ALA A 460 16.74 29.26 1.10
CA ALA A 460 17.10 27.90 0.69
C ALA A 460 15.98 27.15 -0.07
N ASN A 461 14.84 27.79 -0.36
CA ASN A 461 13.64 27.14 -0.94
C ASN A 461 13.12 25.93 -0.14
N ILE A 462 13.29 25.95 1.18
CA ILE A 462 12.85 24.89 2.08
C ILE A 462 11.38 25.09 2.43
N LEU A 463 10.59 24.02 2.37
CA LEU A 463 9.24 23.98 2.92
C LEU A 463 9.30 23.50 4.37
N TYR A 464 8.34 23.96 5.18
CA TYR A 464 8.27 23.70 6.61
C TYR A 464 6.89 23.21 7.02
N ASP A 465 6.85 22.28 7.96
CA ASP A 465 5.64 21.84 8.65
C ASP A 465 5.99 21.49 10.09
N GLU A 466 5.01 21.57 11.00
CA GLU A 466 5.17 21.15 12.39
C GLU A 466 3.88 20.60 12.97
N ASP A 467 4.01 19.74 13.96
CA ASP A 467 2.96 19.23 14.82
C ASP A 467 3.39 19.37 16.30
N ASP A 468 2.59 18.84 17.21
CA ASP A 468 2.87 18.91 18.65
C ASP A 468 4.16 18.15 19.05
N ASP A 469 4.63 17.24 18.22
CA ASP A 469 5.75 16.33 18.50
C ASP A 469 7.07 16.74 17.82
N GLY A 470 7.02 17.59 16.78
CA GLY A 470 8.22 18.02 16.08
C GLY A 470 8.03 18.83 14.82
N CYS A 471 9.10 19.02 14.07
CA CYS A 471 9.05 19.79 12.83
C CYS A 471 9.71 19.04 11.65
N PHE A 472 9.34 19.46 10.46
CA PHE A 472 9.68 18.81 9.21
C PHE A 472 10.07 19.84 8.15
N PHE A 473 11.20 19.59 7.52
CA PHE A 473 11.74 20.42 6.45
C PHE A 473 11.80 19.61 5.16
N GLN A 474 11.46 20.24 4.04
CA GLN A 474 11.42 19.58 2.73
C GLN A 474 12.05 20.46 1.63
N ILE A 475 12.83 19.84 0.75
CA ILE A 475 13.26 20.43 -0.52
C ILE A 475 12.83 19.48 -1.63
N PHE A 476 12.35 20.02 -2.74
CA PHE A 476 11.96 19.22 -3.91
C PHE A 476 12.85 19.56 -5.11
N SER A 477 13.19 18.55 -5.90
CA SER A 477 13.76 18.79 -7.23
C SER A 477 12.67 19.24 -8.20
N LYS A 478 13.08 19.86 -9.32
CA LYS A 478 12.23 19.88 -10.51
C LYS A 478 11.99 18.45 -10.98
N SER A 479 10.94 18.25 -11.77
CA SER A 479 10.68 16.96 -12.40
C SER A 479 11.75 16.63 -13.42
N ILE A 480 12.18 15.38 -13.41
CA ILE A 480 13.11 14.79 -14.36
C ILE A 480 12.27 14.01 -15.36
N ASP A 481 12.55 14.16 -16.64
CA ASP A 481 11.87 13.46 -17.73
C ASP A 481 10.33 13.39 -17.54
N ASN A 482 9.74 12.21 -17.49
CA ASN A 482 8.30 11.95 -17.43
C ASN A 482 7.60 12.28 -16.10
N GLY A 483 8.25 13.05 -15.22
CA GLY A 483 7.63 13.52 -13.98
C GLY A 483 8.15 12.84 -12.71
N LEU A 484 9.18 12.00 -12.81
CA LEU A 484 9.98 11.55 -11.67
C LEU A 484 10.65 12.76 -11.00
N PHE A 485 10.72 12.80 -9.68
CA PHE A 485 11.42 13.83 -8.94
C PHE A 485 11.99 13.32 -7.62
N PHE A 486 12.86 14.10 -7.00
CA PHE A 486 13.43 13.81 -5.70
C PHE A 486 12.92 14.77 -4.64
N GLU A 487 12.82 14.27 -3.44
CA GLU A 487 12.51 15.01 -2.24
C GLU A 487 13.65 14.82 -1.23
N PHE A 488 13.98 15.86 -0.48
CA PHE A 488 14.98 15.81 0.58
C PHE A 488 14.31 16.29 1.86
N VAL A 489 14.45 15.52 2.94
CA VAL A 489 13.70 15.75 4.16
C VAL A 489 14.61 15.74 5.38
N GLN A 490 14.29 16.61 6.35
CA GLN A 490 14.82 16.53 7.71
C GLN A 490 13.65 16.49 8.68
N ARG A 491 13.58 15.43 9.47
CA ARG A 491 12.66 15.32 10.60
C ARG A 491 13.38 15.72 11.87
N ARG A 492 12.79 16.59 12.67
CA ARG A 492 13.32 16.95 14.00
C ARG A 492 12.35 16.51 15.06
N THR A 493 12.90 16.00 16.17
CA THR A 493 12.12 15.36 17.24
C THR A 493 11.29 14.19 16.71
N ASN A 494 10.02 14.06 17.06
CA ASN A 494 9.19 12.90 16.73
C ASN A 494 8.15 13.19 15.63
N TYR A 495 8.38 14.20 14.77
CA TYR A 495 7.47 14.47 13.67
C TYR A 495 7.25 13.22 12.80
N ALA A 496 6.02 12.73 12.77
CA ALA A 496 5.63 11.50 12.07
C ALA A 496 4.85 11.75 10.77
N GLY A 497 4.55 13.02 10.44
CA GLY A 497 3.84 13.42 9.23
C GLY A 497 4.71 13.34 7.95
N PHE A 498 4.12 13.72 6.83
CA PHE A 498 4.76 13.77 5.50
C PHE A 498 4.64 15.16 4.86
N GLY A 499 4.46 16.20 5.66
CA GLY A 499 4.28 17.56 5.15
C GLY A 499 3.06 17.70 4.24
N ALA A 500 1.98 16.98 4.53
CA ALA A 500 0.75 17.03 3.72
C ALA A 500 0.22 18.45 3.48
N PRO A 501 0.28 19.38 4.46
CA PRO A 501 -0.10 20.79 4.25
C PRO A 501 0.75 21.51 3.19
N ASN A 502 1.98 21.05 2.92
CA ASN A 502 2.87 21.61 1.90
C ASN A 502 2.57 21.12 0.48
N ALA A 503 1.85 20.00 0.35
CA ALA A 503 1.60 19.38 -0.95
C ALA A 503 0.88 20.30 -1.96
N PRO A 504 -0.14 21.12 -1.60
CA PRO A 504 -0.77 22.06 -2.53
C PRO A 504 0.22 23.08 -3.10
N PHE A 505 1.14 23.59 -2.27
CA PHE A 505 2.16 24.55 -2.70
C PHE A 505 3.18 23.90 -3.65
N ARG A 506 3.64 22.70 -3.31
CA ARG A 506 4.51 21.90 -4.18
C ARG A 506 3.86 21.64 -5.54
N LEU A 507 2.61 21.18 -5.56
CA LEU A 507 1.86 20.89 -6.78
C LEU A 507 1.69 22.16 -7.64
N ALA A 508 1.39 23.30 -7.03
CA ALA A 508 1.31 24.59 -7.71
C ALA A 508 2.69 25.05 -8.25
N ALA A 509 3.78 24.82 -7.50
CA ALA A 509 5.13 25.14 -7.95
C ALA A 509 5.55 24.26 -9.14
N GLN A 510 5.27 22.95 -9.10
CA GLN A 510 5.52 22.03 -10.19
C GLN A 510 4.73 22.40 -11.46
N ARG A 511 3.47 22.84 -11.30
CA ARG A 511 2.65 23.31 -12.44
C ARG A 511 3.30 24.53 -13.11
N ARG A 512 3.75 25.52 -12.34
CA ARG A 512 4.45 26.70 -12.87
C ARG A 512 5.76 26.33 -13.58
N ALA A 513 6.55 25.43 -12.99
CA ALA A 513 7.80 24.97 -13.58
C ALA A 513 7.61 24.23 -14.92
N ALA A 514 6.48 23.57 -15.12
CA ALA A 514 6.10 22.90 -16.36
C ALA A 514 5.54 23.86 -17.43
N GLY A 515 5.43 25.17 -17.17
CA GLY A 515 4.97 26.18 -18.15
C GLY A 515 3.44 26.19 -18.37
N HIS A 516 2.67 25.72 -17.42
CA HIS A 516 1.19 25.69 -17.45
C HIS A 516 0.55 26.59 -16.40
#